data_5486c8b6621a33a47e85b4f3dfe60a54
#
_entry.id   5486c8b6621a33a47e85b4f3dfe60a54
#
_cell.length_a   1.000
_cell.length_b   1.000
_cell.length_c   1.000
_cell.angle_alpha   90.00
_cell.angle_beta   90.00
_cell.angle_gamma   90.00
#
_symmetry.space_group_name_H-M   'P 1'
#
loop_
_entity.id
_entity.type
_entity.pdbx_description
1 polymer ?
#
loop_
_entity_poly.entity_id
_entity_poly.type
_entity_poly.pdbx_seq_one_letter_code
_entity_poly.pdbx_strand_id
1 'polypeptide(L)'
;YATLFISAQPADAGLSVDGKSVGEATRRLRLTARKHTLAFSKPGYVTQQFTVNPRAGVSQNLDVTLKTVAQAKADATPDTLTTAAGQVMRLVRPAAAFRMGASRREAGRRANESRRLVQLTRPFYVSEKEVTNSEFRLFRPSHSSGNVDGAGLDGADQPVVQVGWDDAARYCNWLSQKDGLAVAYQEKGGHMVASRPATKGYRLPSEAEWVYVARVLGRQSPARYPWSGSYPPTTVAGNFADTQISDTLA
;
A
#
# COMPACT_ATOMS: atom_id res chain seq x y z
N TYR A 1 -4.62 25.88 -43.08
CA TYR A 1 -3.74 25.31 -42.07
C TYR A 1 -3.99 26.00 -40.71
N ALA A 2 -3.80 25.28 -39.64
CA ALA A 2 -3.72 25.79 -38.28
C ALA A 2 -2.32 25.51 -37.70
N THR A 3 -1.92 26.27 -36.71
CA THR A 3 -0.65 26.07 -36.01
C THR A 3 -0.91 25.47 -34.65
N LEU A 4 -0.23 24.37 -34.32
CA LEU A 4 -0.25 23.74 -33.01
C LEU A 4 1.12 23.90 -32.35
N PHE A 5 1.17 24.46 -31.15
CA PHE A 5 2.39 24.53 -30.34
C PHE A 5 2.27 23.37 -29.31
N ILE A 6 3.18 22.44 -29.42
CA ILE A 6 3.19 21.24 -28.58
C ILE A 6 4.34 21.33 -27.61
N SER A 7 4.04 21.18 -26.31
CA SER A 7 5.01 20.99 -25.24
C SER A 7 4.80 19.59 -24.67
N ALA A 8 5.83 18.75 -24.71
CA ALA A 8 5.75 17.38 -24.19
C ALA A 8 6.75 17.16 -23.06
N GLN A 9 6.33 16.38 -22.08
CA GLN A 9 7.20 15.86 -21.03
C GLN A 9 7.09 14.33 -21.01
N PRO A 10 8.22 13.62 -21.18
CA PRO A 10 9.57 14.15 -21.42
C PRO A 10 9.72 14.80 -22.81
N ALA A 11 10.62 15.81 -22.94
CA ALA A 11 10.74 16.63 -24.13
C ALA A 11 11.14 15.84 -25.39
N ASP A 12 11.86 14.75 -25.22
CA ASP A 12 12.31 13.82 -26.26
C ASP A 12 11.28 12.71 -26.60
N ALA A 13 10.02 12.86 -26.16
CA ALA A 13 8.96 11.97 -26.59
C ALA A 13 8.77 12.06 -28.11
N GLY A 14 8.52 10.93 -28.77
CA GLY A 14 8.18 10.88 -30.18
C GLY A 14 6.73 11.26 -30.43
N LEU A 15 6.49 11.96 -31.56
CA LEU A 15 5.15 12.31 -32.05
C LEU A 15 4.85 11.61 -33.37
N SER A 16 3.67 11.06 -33.48
CA SER A 16 3.08 10.67 -34.75
C SER A 16 1.77 11.41 -35.02
N VAL A 17 1.51 11.72 -36.28
CA VAL A 17 0.28 12.37 -36.77
C VAL A 17 -0.36 11.44 -37.76
N ASP A 18 -1.61 11.05 -37.52
CA ASP A 18 -2.37 10.11 -38.36
C ASP A 18 -1.55 8.83 -38.67
N GLY A 19 -0.83 8.33 -37.68
CA GLY A 19 0.01 7.13 -37.78
C GLY A 19 1.39 7.33 -38.40
N LYS A 20 1.75 8.55 -38.90
CA LYS A 20 3.07 8.85 -39.46
C LYS A 20 3.93 9.55 -38.42
N SER A 21 5.14 9.03 -38.15
CA SER A 21 6.09 9.69 -37.26
C SER A 21 6.56 11.03 -37.85
N VAL A 22 6.58 12.06 -36.99
CA VAL A 22 7.03 13.41 -37.34
C VAL A 22 8.23 13.85 -36.49
N GLY A 23 8.83 12.96 -35.72
CA GLY A 23 10.00 13.21 -34.87
C GLY A 23 9.62 13.56 -33.43
N GLU A 24 10.41 14.44 -32.79
CA GLU A 24 10.18 14.84 -31.39
C GLU A 24 8.87 15.61 -31.22
N ALA A 25 8.25 15.42 -30.05
CA ALA A 25 6.92 15.96 -29.76
C ALA A 25 6.93 17.46 -29.45
N THR A 26 7.95 17.97 -28.74
CA THR A 26 8.03 19.38 -28.39
C THR A 26 8.40 20.21 -29.62
N ARG A 27 7.40 20.78 -30.27
CA ARG A 27 7.56 21.47 -31.52
C ARG A 27 6.37 22.34 -31.94
N ARG A 28 6.59 23.21 -32.91
CA ARG A 28 5.55 23.87 -33.69
C ARG A 28 5.13 22.96 -34.87
N LEU A 29 3.82 22.64 -34.96
CA LEU A 29 3.28 21.80 -36.01
C LEU A 29 2.21 22.55 -36.81
N ARG A 30 2.25 22.46 -38.15
CA ARG A 30 1.20 22.96 -39.03
C ARG A 30 0.33 21.79 -39.51
N LEU A 31 -0.96 21.87 -39.22
CA LEU A 31 -1.93 20.86 -39.61
C LEU A 31 -3.00 21.44 -40.52
N THR A 32 -3.59 20.61 -41.35
CA THR A 32 -4.80 20.97 -42.08
C THR A 32 -5.97 21.15 -41.12
N ALA A 33 -6.98 21.97 -41.52
CA ALA A 33 -8.19 22.19 -40.70
C ALA A 33 -9.18 21.03 -40.82
N ARG A 34 -8.75 19.86 -40.33
CA ARG A 34 -9.55 18.63 -40.22
C ARG A 34 -9.18 17.88 -38.97
N LYS A 35 -9.92 16.85 -38.65
CA LYS A 35 -9.62 15.96 -37.54
C LYS A 35 -8.29 15.22 -37.77
N HIS A 36 -7.39 15.27 -36.80
CA HIS A 36 -6.13 14.53 -36.76
C HIS A 36 -6.00 13.75 -35.47
N THR A 37 -5.31 12.62 -35.53
CA THR A 37 -4.92 11.85 -34.35
C THR A 37 -3.43 12.04 -34.11
N LEU A 38 -3.10 12.55 -32.93
CA LEU A 38 -1.73 12.73 -32.46
C LEU A 38 -1.42 11.62 -31.46
N ALA A 39 -0.34 10.88 -31.64
CA ALA A 39 0.09 9.89 -30.66
C ALA A 39 1.49 10.23 -30.16
N PHE A 40 1.64 10.27 -28.85
CA PHE A 40 2.86 10.58 -28.14
C PHE A 40 3.40 9.30 -27.50
N SER A 41 4.65 8.96 -27.79
CA SER A 41 5.25 7.71 -27.31
C SER A 41 6.71 7.89 -26.93
N LYS A 42 7.13 7.11 -25.91
CA LYS A 42 8.54 6.97 -25.52
C LYS A 42 8.74 5.61 -24.86
N PRO A 43 9.88 4.92 -25.10
CA PRO A 43 10.21 3.69 -24.39
C PRO A 43 10.14 3.87 -22.87
N GLY A 44 9.44 2.97 -22.16
CA GLY A 44 9.23 3.05 -20.71
C GLY A 44 8.06 3.94 -20.26
N TYR A 45 7.34 4.57 -21.19
CA TYR A 45 6.16 5.40 -20.93
C TYR A 45 4.91 4.81 -21.59
N VAL A 46 3.75 5.18 -21.07
CA VAL A 46 2.46 4.83 -21.67
C VAL A 46 2.19 5.77 -22.83
N THR A 47 1.93 5.22 -24.02
CA THR A 47 1.54 5.97 -25.20
C THR A 47 0.20 6.68 -24.96
N GLN A 48 0.14 7.97 -25.22
CA GLN A 48 -1.10 8.75 -25.18
C GLN A 48 -1.52 9.18 -26.58
N GLN A 49 -2.84 9.15 -26.83
CA GLN A 49 -3.42 9.61 -28.08
C GLN A 49 -4.40 10.74 -27.84
N PHE A 50 -4.32 11.76 -28.69
CA PHE A 50 -5.21 12.91 -28.66
C PHE A 50 -5.85 13.09 -30.04
N THR A 51 -7.13 13.34 -30.06
CA THR A 51 -7.82 13.79 -31.26
C THR A 51 -7.91 15.31 -31.22
N VAL A 52 -7.35 15.96 -32.24
CA VAL A 52 -7.41 17.42 -32.41
C VAL A 52 -8.20 17.75 -33.65
N ASN A 53 -8.95 18.85 -33.59
CA ASN A 53 -9.69 19.41 -34.74
C ASN A 53 -9.27 20.86 -34.92
N PRO A 54 -8.12 21.12 -35.55
CA PRO A 54 -7.57 22.46 -35.69
C PRO A 54 -8.46 23.35 -36.58
N ARG A 55 -8.62 24.63 -36.21
CA ARG A 55 -9.33 25.62 -37.00
C ARG A 55 -8.35 26.44 -37.84
N ALA A 56 -8.65 26.66 -39.12
CA ALA A 56 -7.82 27.42 -40.01
C ALA A 56 -7.53 28.83 -39.47
N GLY A 57 -6.26 29.26 -39.54
CA GLY A 57 -5.83 30.57 -39.06
C GLY A 57 -5.69 30.70 -37.53
N VAL A 58 -6.02 29.67 -36.75
CA VAL A 58 -5.98 29.71 -35.28
C VAL A 58 -4.73 28.95 -34.77
N SER A 59 -4.04 29.56 -33.82
CA SER A 59 -2.96 28.90 -33.07
C SER A 59 -3.54 28.26 -31.80
N GLN A 60 -3.09 27.04 -31.48
CA GLN A 60 -3.52 26.28 -30.30
C GLN A 60 -2.28 25.74 -29.58
N ASN A 61 -2.37 25.67 -28.23
CA ASN A 61 -1.33 25.04 -27.40
C ASN A 61 -1.81 23.65 -26.97
N LEU A 62 -0.89 22.69 -26.93
CA LEU A 62 -1.13 21.34 -26.45
C LEU A 62 0.02 20.93 -25.53
N ASP A 63 -0.26 20.84 -24.24
CA ASP A 63 0.67 20.37 -23.24
C ASP A 63 0.39 18.89 -22.93
N VAL A 64 1.41 18.05 -23.05
CA VAL A 64 1.30 16.60 -22.88
C VAL A 64 2.35 16.11 -21.89
N THR A 65 1.90 15.42 -20.84
CA THR A 65 2.80 14.75 -19.90
C THR A 65 2.56 13.24 -19.96
N LEU A 66 3.55 12.50 -20.44
CA LEU A 66 3.49 11.04 -20.45
C LEU A 66 3.80 10.49 -19.06
N LYS A 67 2.98 9.53 -18.61
CA LYS A 67 3.26 8.75 -17.41
C LYS A 67 4.17 7.58 -17.74
N THR A 68 5.15 7.30 -16.89
CA THR A 68 5.90 6.06 -17.00
C THR A 68 4.96 4.86 -16.82
N VAL A 69 5.32 3.70 -17.36
CA VAL A 69 4.56 2.45 -17.16
C VAL A 69 4.42 2.15 -15.66
N ALA A 70 5.46 2.45 -14.85
CA ALA A 70 5.43 2.27 -13.40
C ALA A 70 4.40 3.21 -12.72
N GLN A 71 4.36 4.49 -13.11
CA GLN A 71 3.36 5.45 -12.61
C GLN A 71 1.95 5.05 -12.99
N ALA A 72 1.71 4.70 -14.26
CA ALA A 72 0.39 4.28 -14.71
C ALA A 72 -0.10 3.02 -13.99
N LYS A 73 0.81 2.06 -13.74
CA LYS A 73 0.50 0.88 -12.93
C LYS A 73 0.20 1.22 -11.47
N ALA A 74 0.95 2.16 -10.89
CA ALA A 74 0.70 2.64 -9.53
C ALA A 74 -0.66 3.34 -9.41
N ASP A 75 -1.02 4.16 -10.40
CA ASP A 75 -2.31 4.86 -10.46
C ASP A 75 -3.50 3.89 -10.67
N ALA A 76 -3.28 2.81 -11.43
CA ALA A 76 -4.29 1.77 -11.66
C ALA A 76 -4.43 0.78 -10.49
N THR A 77 -3.51 0.79 -9.52
CA THR A 77 -3.58 -0.10 -8.36
C THR A 77 -4.63 0.43 -7.38
N PRO A 78 -5.68 -0.35 -7.05
CA PRO A 78 -6.77 0.12 -6.19
C PRO A 78 -6.26 0.44 -4.78
N ASP A 79 -6.82 1.46 -4.14
CA ASP A 79 -6.44 1.86 -2.78
C ASP A 79 -6.91 0.85 -1.72
N THR A 80 -7.92 0.07 -2.04
CA THR A 80 -8.45 -1.00 -1.18
C THR A 80 -8.67 -2.27 -1.97
N LEU A 81 -8.55 -3.40 -1.29
CA LEU A 81 -9.01 -4.70 -1.79
C LEU A 81 -9.67 -5.47 -0.66
N THR A 82 -10.55 -6.40 -1.00
CA THR A 82 -11.16 -7.33 -0.04
C THR A 82 -10.65 -8.72 -0.32
N THR A 83 -10.16 -9.41 0.71
CA THR A 83 -9.66 -10.78 0.62
C THR A 83 -10.80 -11.80 0.56
N ALA A 84 -10.50 -13.05 0.21
CA ALA A 84 -11.48 -14.16 0.25
C ALA A 84 -12.03 -14.43 1.67
N ALA A 85 -11.38 -13.97 2.72
CA ALA A 85 -11.89 -14.04 4.10
C ALA A 85 -12.72 -12.81 4.51
N GLY A 86 -12.94 -11.86 3.61
CA GLY A 86 -13.71 -10.63 3.87
C GLY A 86 -12.91 -9.47 4.46
N GLN A 87 -11.61 -9.64 4.69
CA GLN A 87 -10.75 -8.58 5.23
C GLN A 87 -10.57 -7.44 4.23
N VAL A 88 -10.80 -6.21 4.67
CA VAL A 88 -10.49 -5.02 3.91
C VAL A 88 -9.03 -4.65 4.12
N MET A 89 -8.29 -4.57 3.05
CA MET A 89 -6.88 -4.19 3.05
C MET A 89 -6.69 -2.85 2.35
N ARG A 90 -5.88 -1.97 2.94
CA ARG A 90 -5.54 -0.66 2.37
C ARG A 90 -4.14 -0.64 1.78
N LEU A 91 -4.02 0.00 0.64
CA LEU A 91 -2.74 0.21 -0.02
C LEU A 91 -1.94 1.31 0.67
N VAL A 92 -0.78 0.95 1.17
CA VAL A 92 0.21 1.86 1.73
C VAL A 92 1.28 2.14 0.68
N ARG A 93 1.49 3.43 0.37
CA ARG A 93 2.56 3.92 -0.51
C ARG A 93 3.57 4.70 0.32
N PRO A 94 4.67 4.06 0.77
CA PRO A 94 5.68 4.76 1.55
C PRO A 94 6.32 5.88 0.71
N ALA A 95 6.31 7.10 1.23
CA ALA A 95 6.79 8.27 0.48
C ALA A 95 8.26 8.59 0.74
N ALA A 96 8.73 8.39 1.98
CA ALA A 96 10.07 8.78 2.41
C ALA A 96 10.66 7.81 3.44
N ALA A 97 11.97 7.91 3.65
CA ALA A 97 12.63 7.23 4.75
C ALA A 97 12.17 7.81 6.10
N PHE A 98 12.07 6.97 7.11
CA PHE A 98 11.66 7.34 8.46
C PHE A 98 12.63 6.79 9.51
N ARG A 99 12.64 7.40 10.69
CA ARG A 99 13.44 6.92 11.81
C ARG A 99 12.63 5.94 12.65
N MET A 100 13.09 4.72 12.71
CA MET A 100 12.55 3.66 13.55
C MET A 100 13.40 3.52 14.83
N GLY A 101 12.79 3.04 15.92
CA GLY A 101 13.42 2.94 17.23
C GLY A 101 13.16 4.17 18.09
N ALA A 102 13.72 4.18 19.30
CA ALA A 102 13.50 5.21 20.32
C ALA A 102 14.79 5.97 20.64
N SER A 103 14.66 7.25 21.04
CA SER A 103 15.81 8.02 21.48
C SER A 103 16.32 7.53 22.84
N ARG A 104 17.60 7.72 23.13
CA ARG A 104 18.17 7.31 24.44
C ARG A 104 17.47 7.96 25.64
N ARG A 105 16.82 9.12 25.43
CA ARG A 105 16.10 9.88 26.47
C ARG A 105 14.61 9.56 26.51
N GLU A 106 14.14 8.65 25.67
CA GLU A 106 12.72 8.30 25.62
C GLU A 106 12.38 7.37 26.79
N ALA A 107 11.45 7.79 27.64
CA ALA A 107 11.00 6.99 28.78
C ALA A 107 10.34 5.68 28.29
N GLY A 108 10.66 4.57 28.96
CA GLY A 108 10.19 3.23 28.58
C GLY A 108 10.97 2.57 27.44
N ARG A 109 11.99 3.24 26.87
CA ARG A 109 12.84 2.65 25.83
C ARG A 109 13.54 1.38 26.33
N ARG A 110 13.52 0.34 25.49
CA ARG A 110 14.27 -0.90 25.70
C ARG A 110 15.64 -0.85 25.00
N ALA A 111 16.59 -1.68 25.45
CA ALA A 111 17.96 -1.69 24.94
C ALA A 111 18.05 -1.99 23.43
N ASN A 112 17.14 -2.82 22.90
CA ASN A 112 17.05 -3.22 21.51
C ASN A 112 16.41 -2.19 20.57
N GLU A 113 15.85 -1.09 21.09
CA GLU A 113 15.20 -0.05 20.30
C GLU A 113 16.20 0.99 19.79
N SER A 114 17.24 0.53 19.10
CA SER A 114 18.23 1.42 18.50
C SER A 114 17.65 2.23 17.36
N ARG A 115 17.92 3.53 17.32
CA ARG A 115 17.47 4.40 16.23
C ARG A 115 18.17 4.04 14.94
N ARG A 116 17.38 3.80 13.89
CA ARG A 116 17.88 3.54 12.54
C ARG A 116 17.01 4.22 11.49
N LEU A 117 17.61 4.64 10.38
CA LEU A 117 16.89 5.12 9.22
C LEU A 117 16.40 3.92 8.42
N VAL A 118 15.11 3.89 8.10
CA VAL A 118 14.47 2.83 7.33
C VAL A 118 13.76 3.44 6.12
N GLN A 119 13.91 2.81 4.97
CA GLN A 119 13.18 3.16 3.76
C GLN A 119 12.42 1.94 3.25
N LEU A 120 11.11 2.04 3.19
CA LEU A 120 10.26 1.07 2.53
C LEU A 120 10.17 1.47 1.05
N THR A 121 10.66 0.61 0.18
CA THR A 121 10.84 0.92 -1.26
C THR A 121 9.69 0.44 -2.14
N ARG A 122 8.72 -0.30 -1.58
CA ARG A 122 7.60 -0.88 -2.32
C ARG A 122 6.28 -0.57 -1.64
N PRO A 123 5.22 -0.27 -2.40
CA PRO A 123 3.86 -0.27 -1.88
C PRO A 123 3.48 -1.67 -1.38
N PHE A 124 2.61 -1.71 -0.36
CA PHE A 124 2.06 -2.95 0.18
C PHE A 124 0.64 -2.72 0.69
N TYR A 125 -0.14 -3.79 0.72
CA TYR A 125 -1.44 -3.76 1.37
C TYR A 125 -1.32 -4.20 2.82
N VAL A 126 -2.10 -3.56 3.69
CA VAL A 126 -2.23 -3.92 5.09
C VAL A 126 -3.70 -4.00 5.48
N SER A 127 -4.08 -4.98 6.29
CA SER A 127 -5.43 -5.08 6.83
C SER A 127 -5.75 -3.86 7.69
N GLU A 128 -6.98 -3.35 7.61
CA GLU A 128 -7.47 -2.24 8.45
C GLU A 128 -7.59 -2.63 9.91
N LYS A 129 -7.81 -3.90 10.17
CA LYS A 129 -8.02 -4.48 11.49
C LYS A 129 -7.15 -5.72 11.65
N GLU A 130 -6.94 -6.12 12.88
CA GLU A 130 -6.41 -7.44 13.21
C GLU A 130 -7.34 -8.53 12.68
N VAL A 131 -6.80 -9.71 12.41
CA VAL A 131 -7.61 -10.87 12.00
C VAL A 131 -8.59 -11.20 13.10
N THR A 132 -9.87 -11.30 12.77
CA THR A 132 -10.92 -11.62 13.72
C THR A 132 -11.09 -13.14 13.94
N ASN A 133 -11.77 -13.52 15.00
CA ASN A 133 -12.11 -14.94 15.26
C ASN A 133 -12.92 -15.54 14.11
N SER A 134 -13.89 -14.80 13.57
CA SER A 134 -14.71 -15.28 12.44
C SER A 134 -13.86 -15.54 11.19
N GLU A 135 -12.94 -14.62 10.86
CA GLU A 135 -12.04 -14.78 9.72
C GLU A 135 -11.05 -15.94 9.90
N PHE A 136 -10.48 -16.08 11.10
CA PHE A 136 -9.53 -17.18 11.37
C PHE A 136 -10.21 -18.55 11.37
N ARG A 137 -11.47 -18.63 11.82
CA ARG A 137 -12.27 -19.87 11.80
C ARG A 137 -12.62 -20.34 10.38
N LEU A 138 -12.57 -19.50 9.36
CA LEU A 138 -12.64 -19.96 7.98
C LEU A 138 -11.45 -20.85 7.60
N PHE A 139 -10.31 -20.63 8.24
CA PHE A 139 -9.12 -21.47 8.09
C PHE A 139 -9.13 -22.65 9.07
N ARG A 140 -9.44 -22.39 10.34
CA ARG A 140 -9.44 -23.40 11.42
C ARG A 140 -10.77 -23.34 12.20
N PRO A 141 -11.81 -24.08 11.76
CA PRO A 141 -13.14 -23.97 12.36
C PRO A 141 -13.20 -24.28 13.86
N SER A 142 -12.32 -25.13 14.37
CA SER A 142 -12.26 -25.53 15.78
C SER A 142 -11.46 -24.57 16.66
N HIS A 143 -10.96 -23.43 16.14
CA HIS A 143 -10.16 -22.50 16.93
C HIS A 143 -11.01 -21.80 18.00
N SER A 144 -10.48 -21.73 19.20
CA SER A 144 -11.00 -20.92 20.31
C SER A 144 -9.91 -19.98 20.81
N SER A 145 -10.28 -18.72 20.98
CA SER A 145 -9.47 -17.70 21.64
C SER A 145 -9.56 -17.76 23.17
N GLY A 146 -10.46 -18.59 23.69
CA GLY A 146 -10.61 -18.84 25.13
C GLY A 146 -11.24 -17.69 25.89
N ASN A 147 -10.82 -17.55 27.14
CA ASN A 147 -11.25 -16.47 28.04
C ASN A 147 -10.09 -16.00 28.92
N VAL A 148 -10.21 -14.80 29.49
CA VAL A 148 -9.34 -14.27 30.53
C VAL A 148 -10.25 -13.80 31.66
N ASP A 149 -10.07 -14.37 32.87
CA ASP A 149 -10.81 -14.01 34.09
C ASP A 149 -12.34 -14.01 33.90
N GLY A 150 -12.86 -14.99 33.14
CA GLY A 150 -14.28 -15.12 32.84
C GLY A 150 -14.78 -14.29 31.68
N ALA A 151 -13.99 -13.34 31.14
CA ALA A 151 -14.31 -12.57 29.94
C ALA A 151 -13.98 -13.41 28.70
N GLY A 152 -14.98 -13.74 27.88
CA GLY A 152 -14.81 -14.51 26.64
C GLY A 152 -14.09 -13.72 25.58
N LEU A 153 -13.10 -14.34 24.89
CA LEU A 153 -12.35 -13.77 23.80
C LEU A 153 -12.76 -14.32 22.42
N ASP A 154 -13.83 -15.11 22.37
CA ASP A 154 -14.30 -15.86 21.20
C ASP A 154 -15.33 -15.12 20.34
N GLY A 155 -15.66 -13.87 20.67
CA GLY A 155 -16.59 -13.06 19.88
C GLY A 155 -16.15 -12.97 18.42
N ALA A 156 -17.12 -13.04 17.49
CA ALA A 156 -16.86 -13.13 16.04
C ALA A 156 -15.96 -12.03 15.53
N ASP A 157 -16.19 -10.78 15.98
CA ASP A 157 -15.49 -9.57 15.54
C ASP A 157 -14.33 -9.18 16.45
N GLN A 158 -14.07 -9.96 17.51
CA GLN A 158 -12.88 -9.75 18.34
C GLN A 158 -11.63 -10.26 17.63
N PRO A 159 -10.46 -9.62 17.85
CA PRO A 159 -9.19 -10.13 17.35
C PRO A 159 -8.95 -11.57 17.81
N VAL A 160 -8.48 -12.40 16.89
CA VAL A 160 -8.11 -13.78 17.22
C VAL A 160 -6.85 -13.77 18.09
N VAL A 161 -6.90 -14.49 19.20
CA VAL A 161 -5.77 -14.72 20.11
C VAL A 161 -5.49 -16.20 20.28
N GLN A 162 -4.50 -16.60 21.07
CA GLN A 162 -4.02 -17.98 21.21
C GLN A 162 -3.52 -18.57 19.88
N VAL A 163 -2.94 -17.72 19.02
CA VAL A 163 -2.38 -18.08 17.72
C VAL A 163 -0.86 -17.93 17.76
N GLY A 164 -0.14 -19.01 17.53
CA GLY A 164 1.30 -18.98 17.38
C GLY A 164 1.72 -18.36 16.02
N TRP A 165 2.99 -17.95 15.94
CA TRP A 165 3.53 -17.36 14.70
C TRP A 165 3.39 -18.29 13.49
N ASP A 166 3.66 -19.58 13.66
CA ASP A 166 3.53 -20.59 12.60
C ASP A 166 2.07 -20.74 12.14
N ASP A 167 1.11 -20.65 13.05
CA ASP A 167 -0.32 -20.71 12.72
C ASP A 167 -0.76 -19.47 11.96
N ALA A 168 -0.30 -18.29 12.35
CA ALA A 168 -0.53 -17.05 11.63
C ALA A 168 0.08 -17.09 10.22
N ALA A 169 1.28 -17.65 10.06
CA ALA A 169 1.92 -17.85 8.77
C ALA A 169 1.16 -18.87 7.89
N ARG A 170 0.63 -19.95 8.47
CA ARG A 170 -0.24 -20.91 7.76
C ARG A 170 -1.56 -20.27 7.32
N TYR A 171 -2.15 -19.43 8.17
CA TYR A 171 -3.34 -18.65 7.81
C TYR A 171 -3.07 -17.74 6.61
N CYS A 172 -1.95 -17.02 6.60
CA CYS A 172 -1.53 -16.19 5.46
C CYS A 172 -1.38 -17.02 4.16
N ASN A 173 -0.81 -18.22 4.26
CA ASN A 173 -0.68 -19.13 3.12
C ASN A 173 -2.04 -19.61 2.62
N TRP A 174 -2.92 -20.01 3.54
CA TRP A 174 -4.29 -20.42 3.20
C TRP A 174 -5.05 -19.31 2.50
N LEU A 175 -4.98 -18.07 3.02
CA LEU A 175 -5.62 -16.91 2.42
C LEU A 175 -5.04 -16.60 1.03
N SER A 176 -3.71 -16.71 0.88
CA SER A 176 -3.06 -16.56 -0.43
C SER A 176 -3.59 -17.56 -1.46
N GLN A 177 -3.74 -18.82 -1.07
CA GLN A 177 -4.28 -19.86 -1.94
C GLN A 177 -5.74 -19.58 -2.33
N LYS A 178 -6.56 -19.08 -1.39
CA LYS A 178 -7.95 -18.70 -1.66
C LYS A 178 -8.06 -17.60 -2.71
N ASP A 179 -7.12 -16.65 -2.69
CA ASP A 179 -7.07 -15.53 -3.64
C ASP A 179 -6.17 -15.81 -4.87
N GLY A 180 -5.75 -17.06 -5.08
CA GLY A 180 -4.93 -17.45 -6.24
C GLY A 180 -3.52 -16.87 -6.25
N LEU A 181 -2.98 -16.50 -5.07
CA LEU A 181 -1.65 -15.94 -4.91
C LEU A 181 -0.63 -17.02 -4.52
N ALA A 182 0.63 -16.82 -4.91
CA ALA A 182 1.72 -17.67 -4.46
C ALA A 182 1.95 -17.51 -2.94
N VAL A 183 2.08 -18.63 -2.23
CA VAL A 183 2.28 -18.64 -0.77
C VAL A 183 3.56 -17.92 -0.34
N ALA A 184 3.49 -17.21 0.79
CA ALA A 184 4.60 -16.42 1.31
C ALA A 184 5.53 -17.22 2.24
N TYR A 185 5.11 -18.37 2.72
CA TYR A 185 5.88 -19.20 3.66
C TYR A 185 6.01 -20.64 3.18
N GLN A 186 7.08 -21.30 3.59
CA GLN A 186 7.34 -22.72 3.37
C GLN A 186 7.58 -23.38 4.72
N GLU A 187 7.17 -24.62 4.88
CA GLU A 187 7.47 -25.39 6.09
C GLU A 187 8.88 -26.02 6.00
N LYS A 188 9.70 -25.80 7.01
CA LYS A 188 11.03 -26.40 7.16
C LYS A 188 11.27 -26.79 8.59
N GLY A 189 11.55 -28.07 8.84
CA GLY A 189 11.82 -28.57 10.18
C GLY A 189 10.65 -28.38 11.17
N GLY A 190 9.41 -28.44 10.71
CA GLY A 190 8.19 -28.25 11.53
C GLY A 190 7.81 -26.77 11.75
N HIS A 191 8.60 -25.82 11.27
CA HIS A 191 8.35 -24.39 11.42
C HIS A 191 8.10 -23.70 10.06
N MET A 192 7.34 -22.64 10.08
CA MET A 192 7.11 -21.81 8.91
C MET A 192 8.26 -20.84 8.72
N VAL A 193 8.80 -20.75 7.50
CA VAL A 193 9.86 -19.81 7.11
C VAL A 193 9.44 -19.03 5.88
N ALA A 194 9.85 -17.76 5.80
CA ALA A 194 9.53 -16.92 4.64
C ALA A 194 10.14 -17.47 3.35
N SER A 195 9.35 -17.52 2.29
CA SER A 195 9.80 -17.91 0.94
C SER A 195 10.86 -16.95 0.40
N ARG A 196 11.86 -17.50 -0.26
CA ARG A 196 12.86 -16.71 -0.97
C ARG A 196 13.00 -17.21 -2.41
N PRO A 197 12.86 -16.33 -3.40
CA PRO A 197 12.51 -14.90 -3.29
C PRO A 197 11.12 -14.67 -2.70
N ALA A 198 10.89 -13.47 -2.17
CA ALA A 198 9.60 -13.07 -1.62
C ALA A 198 8.50 -13.10 -2.69
N THR A 199 7.34 -13.63 -2.34
CA THR A 199 6.18 -13.74 -3.24
C THR A 199 5.26 -12.51 -3.10
N LYS A 200 4.14 -12.51 -3.84
CA LYS A 200 3.04 -11.53 -3.72
C LYS A 200 1.92 -12.01 -2.78
N GLY A 201 2.09 -13.16 -2.14
CA GLY A 201 1.11 -13.70 -1.21
C GLY A 201 0.98 -12.90 0.08
N TYR A 202 -0.09 -13.17 0.80
CA TYR A 202 -0.31 -12.59 2.13
C TYR A 202 0.74 -13.08 3.10
N ARG A 203 1.18 -12.19 3.96
CA ARG A 203 2.19 -12.45 4.98
C ARG A 203 2.01 -11.53 6.18
N LEU A 204 2.61 -11.88 7.28
CA LEU A 204 2.74 -10.99 8.42
C LEU A 204 3.56 -9.75 8.02
N PRO A 205 3.23 -8.57 8.53
CA PRO A 205 4.03 -7.37 8.31
C PRO A 205 5.42 -7.53 8.93
N SER A 206 6.41 -6.94 8.31
CA SER A 206 7.70 -6.74 8.98
C SER A 206 7.56 -5.69 10.09
N GLU A 207 8.47 -5.70 11.06
CA GLU A 207 8.51 -4.68 12.11
C GLU A 207 8.53 -3.26 11.52
N ALA A 208 9.26 -3.05 10.43
CA ALA A 208 9.35 -1.75 9.78
C ALA A 208 8.03 -1.31 9.14
N GLU A 209 7.31 -2.22 8.49
CA GLU A 209 5.98 -1.96 7.92
C GLU A 209 4.96 -1.66 9.01
N TRP A 210 4.98 -2.45 10.08
CA TRP A 210 4.10 -2.24 11.23
C TRP A 210 4.33 -0.87 11.88
N VAL A 211 5.60 -0.53 12.18
CA VAL A 211 5.95 0.78 12.75
C VAL A 211 5.57 1.92 11.80
N TYR A 212 5.77 1.74 10.49
CA TYR A 212 5.39 2.74 9.50
C TYR A 212 3.88 3.04 9.56
N VAL A 213 3.06 2.00 9.53
CA VAL A 213 1.59 2.13 9.58
C VAL A 213 1.13 2.73 10.90
N ALA A 214 1.64 2.23 12.02
CA ALA A 214 1.19 2.64 13.34
C ALA A 214 1.67 4.05 13.73
N ARG A 215 2.84 4.50 13.28
CA ARG A 215 3.49 5.68 13.83
C ARG A 215 3.87 6.76 12.80
N VAL A 216 3.85 6.46 11.50
CA VAL A 216 4.37 7.36 10.46
C VAL A 216 3.29 7.72 9.44
N LEU A 217 2.48 6.77 9.03
CA LEU A 217 1.48 6.95 7.98
C LEU A 217 0.53 8.12 8.29
N GLY A 218 0.40 9.05 7.33
CA GLY A 218 -0.45 10.23 7.47
C GLY A 218 0.08 11.31 8.43
N ARG A 219 1.35 11.24 8.86
CA ARG A 219 1.97 12.17 9.80
C ARG A 219 3.22 12.82 9.22
N GLN A 220 3.50 14.06 9.63
CA GLN A 220 4.72 14.78 9.24
C GLN A 220 5.98 14.24 9.92
N SER A 221 5.84 13.65 11.12
CA SER A 221 6.93 13.02 11.87
C SER A 221 6.43 11.77 12.59
N PRO A 222 7.31 10.78 12.86
CA PRO A 222 6.94 9.58 13.60
C PRO A 222 6.37 9.93 14.98
N ALA A 223 5.17 9.46 15.28
CA ALA A 223 4.57 9.61 16.58
C ALA A 223 5.21 8.66 17.59
N ARG A 224 5.22 9.04 18.86
CA ARG A 224 5.68 8.16 19.96
C ARG A 224 4.72 7.00 20.16
N TYR A 225 3.42 7.28 20.10
CA TYR A 225 2.35 6.31 20.28
C TYR A 225 1.44 6.28 19.02
N PRO A 226 0.73 5.19 18.74
CA PRO A 226 -0.22 5.12 17.62
C PRO A 226 -1.33 6.19 17.70
N TRP A 227 -1.72 6.55 18.91
CA TRP A 227 -2.67 7.64 19.15
C TRP A 227 -1.99 8.98 19.18
N SER A 228 -1.69 9.82 18.78
CA SER A 228 -1.01 11.10 19.01
C SER A 228 -1.14 11.57 20.48
N GLY A 229 -0.09 12.13 21.05
CA GLY A 229 -0.09 12.70 22.39
C GLY A 229 0.77 11.94 23.42
N SER A 230 0.42 12.08 24.70
CA SER A 230 1.16 11.51 25.84
C SER A 230 0.58 10.15 26.26
N TYR A 231 1.29 9.50 27.16
CA TYR A 231 0.79 8.33 27.90
C TYR A 231 0.50 8.77 29.35
N PRO A 232 -0.60 8.33 29.97
CA PRO A 232 -1.70 7.56 29.36
C PRO A 232 -2.52 8.38 28.34
N PRO A 233 -3.22 7.73 27.39
CA PRO A 233 -4.11 8.45 26.48
C PRO A 233 -5.30 9.07 27.26
N THR A 234 -5.74 10.24 26.85
CA THR A 234 -6.87 10.94 27.47
C THR A 234 -8.24 10.46 26.99
N THR A 235 -8.26 9.64 25.96
CA THR A 235 -9.44 9.03 25.36
C THR A 235 -9.15 7.57 25.04
N VAL A 236 -10.18 6.74 24.86
CA VAL A 236 -10.00 5.33 24.44
C VAL A 236 -9.27 5.30 23.11
N ALA A 237 -8.04 4.83 23.12
CA ALA A 237 -7.12 4.82 21.97
C ALA A 237 -6.79 3.42 21.48
N GLY A 238 -7.32 2.40 22.11
CA GLY A 238 -7.12 0.99 21.79
C GLY A 238 -7.60 0.09 22.92
N ASN A 239 -7.48 -1.21 22.71
CA ASN A 239 -7.79 -2.21 23.73
C ASN A 239 -6.59 -2.38 24.66
N PHE A 240 -6.52 -1.58 25.69
CA PHE A 240 -5.51 -1.66 26.75
C PHE A 240 -6.14 -2.16 28.03
N ALA A 241 -5.32 -2.62 28.97
CA ALA A 241 -5.74 -2.84 30.35
C ALA A 241 -6.09 -1.47 30.98
N ASP A 242 -7.33 -1.08 30.84
CA ASP A 242 -7.90 0.16 31.37
C ASP A 242 -8.85 -0.14 32.55
N THR A 243 -9.63 0.86 32.95
CA THR A 243 -10.59 0.71 34.04
C THR A 243 -11.63 -0.40 33.83
N GLN A 244 -11.99 -0.74 32.59
CA GLN A 244 -12.92 -1.84 32.31
C GLN A 244 -12.34 -3.21 32.67
N ILE A 245 -11.02 -3.40 32.51
CA ILE A 245 -10.35 -4.62 32.95
C ILE A 245 -10.14 -4.59 34.46
N SER A 246 -9.79 -3.42 35.05
CA SER A 246 -9.63 -3.32 36.52
C SER A 246 -10.92 -3.54 37.26
N ASP A 247 -12.07 -3.11 36.73
CA ASP A 247 -13.40 -3.33 37.32
C ASP A 247 -13.87 -4.78 37.19
N THR A 248 -13.27 -5.56 36.27
CA THR A 248 -13.53 -7.00 36.09
C THR A 248 -12.61 -7.86 36.98
N LEU A 249 -11.46 -7.32 37.39
CA LEU A 249 -10.44 -7.97 38.24
C LEU A 249 -10.55 -7.60 39.73
N ALA A 250 -11.44 -6.69 40.09
CA ALA A 250 -11.71 -6.29 41.47
C ALA A 250 -12.90 -7.05 42.05
#